data_7bae2d541f069fd6b710f09e6ecbf358
#
_entry.id   7bae2d541f069fd6b710f09e6ecbf358
#
_cell.length_a   1.000
_cell.length_b   1.000
_cell.length_c   1.000
_cell.angle_alpha   90.00
_cell.angle_beta   90.00
_cell.angle_gamma   90.00
#
_symmetry.space_group_name_H-M   'P 1'
#
loop_
_entity.id
_entity.type
_entity.pdbx_description
1 polymer ?
#
loop_
_entity_poly.entity_id
_entity_poly.type
_entity_poly.pdbx_seq_one_letter_code
_entity_poly.pdbx_strand_id
1 'polypeptide(L)'
;MPAVTADTLTLPRVFVAPGAQPRSVKMITNAPQAYEGEGFPVRRAFAGIPNADLDPFIHMDQMGEVEYLPGEPKGTPWHPHRGFETFTYLMDGRFLHQDSHGGGGTIKEGGTQYMTAGDGILHIETPPEDLVMS
;
A
#
# COMPACT_ATOMS: atom_id res chain seq x y z
N MET A 1 -1.94 8.72 14.19
CA MET A 1 -2.41 7.67 15.14
C MET A 1 -2.28 6.33 14.46
N PRO A 2 -1.91 5.23 15.13
CA PRO A 2 -1.85 3.95 14.45
C PRO A 2 -3.25 3.60 13.91
N ALA A 3 -3.34 3.30 12.64
CA ALA A 3 -4.58 3.02 11.92
C ALA A 3 -5.28 1.71 12.35
N VAL A 4 -4.73 0.98 13.29
CA VAL A 4 -5.35 -0.24 13.80
C VAL A 4 -5.88 0.02 15.22
N THR A 5 -7.11 0.49 15.30
CA THR A 5 -7.89 0.54 16.55
C THR A 5 -8.78 -0.69 16.73
N ALA A 6 -8.63 -1.71 15.88
CA ALA A 6 -9.40 -2.93 15.99
C ALA A 6 -9.08 -3.64 17.32
N ASP A 7 -10.12 -3.83 18.15
CA ASP A 7 -10.00 -4.70 19.30
C ASP A 7 -9.80 -6.14 18.82
N THR A 8 -8.58 -6.63 18.94
CA THR A 8 -8.20 -7.99 18.51
C THR A 8 -8.98 -9.10 19.22
N LEU A 9 -9.63 -8.79 20.35
CA LEU A 9 -10.49 -9.73 21.06
C LEU A 9 -11.85 -9.92 20.38
N THR A 10 -12.28 -8.94 19.57
CA THR A 10 -13.56 -8.98 18.82
C THR A 10 -13.41 -9.47 17.39
N LEU A 11 -12.18 -9.64 16.89
CA LEU A 11 -11.97 -10.20 15.56
C LEU A 11 -12.44 -11.65 15.51
N PRO A 12 -13.18 -12.05 14.46
CA PRO A 12 -13.60 -13.44 14.30
C PRO A 12 -12.36 -14.35 14.25
N ARG A 13 -12.34 -15.37 15.08
CA ARG A 13 -11.24 -16.34 15.05
C ARG A 13 -11.30 -17.12 13.72
N VAL A 14 -10.19 -17.15 13.03
CA VAL A 14 -10.04 -18.01 11.85
C VAL A 14 -10.21 -19.47 12.29
N PHE A 15 -11.08 -20.21 11.58
CA PHE A 15 -11.22 -21.63 11.81
C PHE A 15 -9.90 -22.34 11.51
N VAL A 16 -9.36 -23.00 12.49
CA VAL A 16 -8.15 -23.81 12.35
C VAL A 16 -8.58 -25.24 12.05
N ALA A 17 -8.26 -25.73 10.85
CA ALA A 17 -8.61 -27.11 10.47
C ALA A 17 -7.94 -28.13 11.40
N PRO A 18 -8.62 -29.25 11.71
CA PRO A 18 -8.00 -30.33 12.47
C PRO A 18 -6.68 -30.78 11.81
N GLY A 19 -5.62 -30.87 12.60
CA GLY A 19 -4.28 -31.26 12.12
C GLY A 19 -3.46 -30.13 11.47
N ALA A 20 -3.99 -28.90 11.39
CA ALA A 20 -3.21 -27.77 10.94
C ALA A 20 -1.99 -27.53 11.85
N GLN A 21 -0.83 -27.35 11.23
CA GLN A 21 0.40 -27.03 11.93
C GLN A 21 0.61 -25.51 11.92
N PRO A 22 1.00 -24.90 13.03
CA PRO A 22 1.34 -23.48 13.04
C PRO A 22 2.55 -23.22 12.13
N ARG A 23 2.44 -22.18 11.28
CA ARG A 23 3.59 -21.73 10.49
C ARG A 23 4.53 -20.95 11.40
N SER A 24 5.78 -21.33 11.44
CA SER A 24 6.80 -20.58 12.18
C SER A 24 7.16 -19.28 11.46
N VAL A 25 7.57 -18.26 12.23
CA VAL A 25 8.18 -17.05 11.68
C VAL A 25 9.56 -17.43 11.13
N LYS A 26 9.78 -17.23 9.83
CA LYS A 26 11.06 -17.51 9.17
C LYS A 26 12.09 -16.41 9.47
N MET A 27 11.65 -15.15 9.43
CA MET A 27 12.52 -13.99 9.58
C MET A 27 11.71 -12.78 10.07
N ILE A 28 12.35 -11.95 10.86
CA ILE A 28 11.85 -10.61 11.24
C ILE A 28 12.87 -9.61 10.75
N THR A 29 12.44 -8.59 10.00
CA THR A 29 13.29 -7.51 9.48
C THR A 29 12.75 -6.16 9.92
N ASN A 30 13.63 -5.18 10.04
CA ASN A 30 13.23 -3.80 10.21
C ASN A 30 13.10 -3.16 8.82
N ALA A 31 11.95 -2.55 8.54
CA ALA A 31 11.72 -1.82 7.30
C ALA A 31 12.53 -0.50 7.30
N PRO A 32 13.53 -0.33 6.43
CA PRO A 32 14.24 0.93 6.33
C PRO A 32 13.31 2.02 5.80
N GLN A 33 13.56 3.24 6.26
CA GLN A 33 12.88 4.42 5.73
C GLN A 33 13.52 4.86 4.42
N ALA A 34 12.70 5.23 3.44
CA ALA A 34 13.08 5.80 2.15
C ALA A 34 12.11 6.91 1.76
N TYR A 35 12.31 7.50 0.59
CA TYR A 35 11.39 8.48 0.01
C TYR A 35 11.04 8.06 -1.40
N GLU A 36 9.76 8.22 -1.79
CA GLU A 36 9.23 7.88 -3.10
C GLU A 36 8.40 9.04 -3.67
N GLY A 37 8.06 8.91 -4.96
CA GLY A 37 7.22 9.88 -5.66
C GLY A 37 7.74 11.30 -5.55
N GLU A 38 6.90 12.21 -5.15
CA GLU A 38 7.23 13.64 -4.93
C GLU A 38 7.93 13.89 -3.59
N GLY A 39 8.45 12.86 -2.95
CA GLY A 39 9.21 12.94 -1.71
C GLY A 39 8.39 12.63 -0.46
N PHE A 40 7.37 11.78 -0.55
CA PHE A 40 6.72 11.24 0.64
C PHE A 40 7.54 10.10 1.27
N PRO A 41 7.52 9.98 2.60
CA PRO A 41 8.27 8.92 3.28
C PRO A 41 7.60 7.55 3.11
N VAL A 42 8.41 6.52 2.92
CA VAL A 42 7.98 5.12 2.89
C VAL A 42 8.80 4.26 3.83
N ARG A 43 8.24 3.17 4.28
CA ARG A 43 8.95 2.08 4.96
C ARG A 43 8.90 0.85 4.07
N ARG A 44 10.06 0.41 3.59
CA ARG A 44 10.21 -0.69 2.64
C ARG A 44 10.28 -2.04 3.37
N ALA A 45 9.13 -2.71 3.50
CA ALA A 45 9.00 -3.90 4.36
C ALA A 45 9.87 -5.09 3.91
N PHE A 46 10.12 -5.24 2.60
CA PHE A 46 10.83 -6.39 2.05
C PHE A 46 12.29 -6.11 1.67
N ALA A 47 12.84 -4.96 2.09
CA ALA A 47 14.21 -4.62 1.80
C ALA A 47 15.19 -5.67 2.34
N GLY A 48 16.08 -6.15 1.46
CA GLY A 48 17.10 -7.14 1.82
C GLY A 48 16.63 -8.58 1.92
N ILE A 49 15.35 -8.86 1.62
CA ILE A 49 14.82 -10.23 1.57
C ILE A 49 14.92 -10.75 0.13
N PRO A 50 15.47 -11.94 -0.13
CA PRO A 50 15.48 -12.53 -1.47
C PRO A 50 14.06 -12.74 -2.00
N ASN A 51 13.81 -12.36 -3.26
CA ASN A 51 12.49 -12.50 -3.88
C ASN A 51 11.95 -13.95 -3.86
N ALA A 52 12.82 -14.93 -3.93
CA ALA A 52 12.43 -16.35 -3.82
C ALA A 52 11.79 -16.70 -2.47
N ASP A 53 12.07 -15.93 -1.43
CA ASP A 53 11.48 -16.10 -0.11
C ASP A 53 10.15 -15.35 0.07
N LEU A 54 9.84 -14.45 -0.88
CA LEU A 54 8.67 -13.57 -0.85
C LEU A 54 7.54 -14.04 -1.78
N ASP A 55 7.84 -14.95 -2.72
CA ASP A 55 6.88 -15.40 -3.73
C ASP A 55 5.48 -15.68 -3.13
N PRO A 56 4.40 -15.09 -3.69
CA PRO A 56 4.31 -14.34 -4.95
C PRO A 56 4.56 -12.82 -4.84
N PHE A 57 4.98 -12.32 -3.70
CA PHE A 57 5.20 -10.89 -3.49
C PHE A 57 6.59 -10.47 -3.95
N ILE A 58 6.69 -9.28 -4.55
CA ILE A 58 7.96 -8.71 -5.03
C ILE A 58 8.33 -7.42 -4.31
N HIS A 59 7.33 -6.70 -3.80
CA HIS A 59 7.52 -5.40 -3.19
C HIS A 59 6.40 -5.10 -2.18
N MET A 60 6.73 -4.41 -1.10
CA MET A 60 5.76 -3.87 -0.16
C MET A 60 6.32 -2.63 0.52
N ASP A 61 5.64 -1.52 0.34
CA ASP A 61 5.94 -0.27 1.03
C ASP A 61 4.73 0.18 1.86
N GLN A 62 4.99 0.67 3.06
CA GLN A 62 4.06 1.46 3.83
C GLN A 62 4.34 2.93 3.56
N MET A 63 3.38 3.64 2.96
CA MET A 63 3.44 5.08 2.75
C MET A 63 2.98 5.81 4.01
N GLY A 64 3.69 6.85 4.41
CA GLY A 64 3.36 7.68 5.59
C GLY A 64 3.69 6.95 6.88
N GLU A 65 3.33 7.39 7.98
CA GLU A 65 2.43 8.33 8.63
C GLU A 65 2.94 9.79 8.46
N VAL A 66 2.21 10.61 7.76
CA VAL A 66 2.53 12.03 7.59
C VAL A 66 1.25 12.83 7.69
N GLU A 67 1.25 13.81 8.58
CA GLU A 67 0.27 14.89 8.55
C GLU A 67 0.81 15.97 7.62
N TYR A 68 0.06 16.29 6.58
CA TYR A 68 0.39 17.37 5.66
C TYR A 68 -0.35 18.63 6.03
N LEU A 69 0.35 19.77 5.94
CA LEU A 69 -0.29 21.07 5.96
C LEU A 69 -0.99 21.34 4.62
N PRO A 70 -1.94 22.28 4.54
CA PRO A 70 -2.53 22.70 3.28
C PRO A 70 -1.48 23.03 2.21
N GLY A 71 -1.66 22.47 1.01
CA GLY A 71 -0.70 22.64 -0.09
C GLY A 71 0.53 21.71 -0.06
N GLU A 72 0.70 20.89 0.96
CA GLU A 72 1.85 19.98 1.09
C GLU A 72 1.60 18.53 0.66
N PRO A 73 0.33 18.03 0.51
CA PRO A 73 0.11 16.63 0.16
C PRO A 73 0.84 16.25 -1.11
N LYS A 74 1.50 15.08 -1.08
CA LYS A 74 2.34 14.58 -2.15
C LYS A 74 1.80 13.27 -2.68
N GLY A 75 1.94 13.09 -3.97
CA GLY A 75 1.54 11.87 -4.66
C GLY A 75 2.67 11.29 -5.50
N THR A 76 2.32 10.37 -6.37
CA THR A 76 3.21 9.85 -7.39
C THR A 76 2.88 10.53 -8.71
N PRO A 77 3.87 10.94 -9.52
CA PRO A 77 3.63 11.32 -10.90
C PRO A 77 3.16 10.11 -11.73
N TRP A 78 2.75 10.33 -12.97
CA TRP A 78 2.49 9.25 -13.90
C TRP A 78 3.70 8.34 -14.03
N HIS A 79 3.51 7.04 -13.71
CA HIS A 79 4.57 6.04 -13.77
C HIS A 79 4.04 4.70 -14.30
N PRO A 80 4.92 3.87 -14.91
CA PRO A 80 4.52 2.61 -15.52
C PRO A 80 4.64 1.43 -14.57
N HIS A 81 3.73 0.44 -14.79
CA HIS A 81 3.87 -0.92 -14.28
C HIS A 81 3.70 -1.91 -15.44
N ARG A 82 4.32 -3.08 -15.34
CA ARG A 82 4.21 -4.16 -16.30
C ARG A 82 4.47 -5.52 -15.65
N GLY A 83 3.65 -6.51 -16.00
CA GLY A 83 3.88 -7.92 -15.72
C GLY A 83 3.54 -8.38 -14.30
N PHE A 84 3.03 -7.49 -13.44
CA PHE A 84 2.61 -7.83 -12.08
C PHE A 84 1.32 -7.08 -11.70
N GLU A 85 0.88 -7.31 -10.51
CA GLU A 85 -0.31 -6.68 -9.95
C GLU A 85 0.11 -5.73 -8.83
N THR A 86 -0.57 -4.59 -8.74
CA THR A 86 -0.44 -3.67 -7.61
C THR A 86 -1.67 -3.74 -6.73
N PHE A 87 -1.45 -3.68 -5.44
CA PHE A 87 -2.51 -3.69 -4.44
C PHE A 87 -2.24 -2.58 -3.42
N THR A 88 -3.11 -1.59 -3.40
CA THR A 88 -3.06 -0.50 -2.43
C THR A 88 -4.19 -0.68 -1.42
N TYR A 89 -3.86 -0.74 -0.14
CA TYR A 89 -4.81 -0.68 0.97
C TYR A 89 -4.63 0.63 1.71
N LEU A 90 -5.68 1.42 1.79
CA LEU A 90 -5.63 2.73 2.45
C LEU A 90 -6.07 2.59 3.91
N MET A 91 -5.15 2.87 4.83
CA MET A 91 -5.40 2.79 6.27
C MET A 91 -6.06 4.05 6.79
N ASP A 92 -5.58 5.22 6.37
CA ASP A 92 -6.10 6.52 6.74
C ASP A 92 -6.14 7.45 5.53
N GLY A 93 -7.11 8.37 5.50
CA GLY A 93 -7.20 9.42 4.51
C GLY A 93 -7.92 9.04 3.22
N ARG A 94 -7.56 9.72 2.15
CA ARG A 94 -8.13 9.53 0.81
C ARG A 94 -7.05 9.69 -0.26
N PHE A 95 -7.16 8.87 -1.31
CA PHE A 95 -6.26 8.92 -2.46
C PHE A 95 -7.07 8.82 -3.77
N LEU A 96 -6.66 9.55 -4.78
CA LEU A 96 -7.17 9.42 -6.15
C LEU A 96 -6.24 8.53 -6.95
N HIS A 97 -6.81 7.59 -7.67
CA HIS A 97 -6.12 6.78 -8.66
C HIS A 97 -6.70 7.08 -10.04
N GLN A 98 -5.84 7.15 -11.04
CA GLN A 98 -6.19 7.20 -12.46
C GLN A 98 -5.20 6.37 -13.26
N ASP A 99 -5.67 5.71 -14.32
CA ASP A 99 -4.81 4.92 -15.19
C ASP A 99 -5.03 5.19 -16.68
N SER A 100 -4.08 4.72 -17.49
CA SER A 100 -4.07 4.93 -18.94
C SER A 100 -5.11 4.13 -19.71
N HIS A 101 -5.81 3.21 -19.06
CA HIS A 101 -6.89 2.42 -19.67
C HIS A 101 -8.28 2.98 -19.34
N GLY A 102 -8.34 4.15 -18.71
CA GLY A 102 -9.58 4.83 -18.32
C GLY A 102 -10.17 4.39 -17.01
N GLY A 103 -9.43 3.61 -16.23
CA GLY A 103 -9.75 3.30 -14.84
C GLY A 103 -9.44 4.49 -13.93
N GLY A 104 -10.14 4.57 -12.81
CA GLY A 104 -9.89 5.59 -11.82
C GLY A 104 -10.95 5.64 -10.73
N GLY A 105 -10.60 6.30 -9.65
CA GLY A 105 -11.52 6.47 -8.52
C GLY A 105 -10.83 6.98 -7.27
N THR A 106 -11.65 7.25 -6.26
CA THR A 106 -11.18 7.64 -4.94
C THR A 106 -11.12 6.43 -4.03
N ILE A 107 -9.95 6.15 -3.50
CA ILE A 107 -9.76 5.19 -2.42
C ILE A 107 -9.96 5.94 -1.10
N LYS A 108 -10.76 5.40 -0.22
CA LYS A 108 -11.02 5.93 1.13
C LYS A 108 -10.43 5.00 2.17
N GLU A 109 -10.37 5.47 3.40
CA GLU A 109 -10.00 4.67 4.57
C GLU A 109 -10.71 3.30 4.57
N GLY A 110 -9.94 2.23 4.77
CA GLY A 110 -10.40 0.84 4.69
C GLY A 110 -10.64 0.33 3.26
N GLY A 111 -10.47 1.18 2.26
CA GLY A 111 -10.64 0.81 0.87
C GLY A 111 -9.38 0.26 0.23
N THR A 112 -9.56 -0.39 -0.91
CA THR A 112 -8.47 -0.96 -1.70
C THR A 112 -8.57 -0.53 -3.16
N GLN A 113 -7.41 -0.46 -3.80
CA GLN A 113 -7.26 -0.39 -5.25
C GLN A 113 -6.43 -1.59 -5.70
N TYR A 114 -6.92 -2.30 -6.69
CA TYR A 114 -6.24 -3.44 -7.29
C TYR A 114 -6.09 -3.19 -8.79
N MET A 115 -4.89 -3.36 -9.32
CA MET A 115 -4.58 -3.11 -10.71
C MET A 115 -3.71 -4.22 -11.29
N THR A 116 -4.17 -4.84 -12.37
CA THR A 116 -3.38 -5.78 -13.16
C THR A 116 -2.66 -5.02 -14.26
N ALA A 117 -1.34 -4.94 -14.18
CA ALA A 117 -0.54 -4.19 -15.15
C ALA A 117 -0.44 -4.87 -16.52
N GLY A 118 -0.48 -6.21 -16.57
CA GLY A 118 -0.44 -6.95 -17.83
C GLY A 118 0.72 -6.54 -18.75
N ASP A 119 0.44 -6.20 -19.99
CA ASP A 119 1.43 -5.74 -20.97
C ASP A 119 1.97 -4.34 -20.72
N GLY A 120 1.36 -3.61 -19.82
CA GLY A 120 1.79 -2.29 -19.37
C GLY A 120 0.63 -1.34 -19.12
N ILE A 121 0.74 -0.58 -18.06
CA ILE A 121 -0.20 0.47 -17.68
C ILE A 121 0.56 1.63 -17.08
N LEU A 122 0.13 2.84 -17.37
CA LEU A 122 0.55 4.04 -16.66
C LEU A 122 -0.51 4.36 -15.63
N HIS A 123 -0.11 4.74 -14.43
CA HIS A 123 -1.04 5.27 -13.45
C HIS A 123 -0.45 6.43 -12.66
N ILE A 124 -1.32 7.14 -11.97
CA ILE A 124 -1.02 8.22 -11.07
C ILE A 124 -1.84 8.05 -9.80
N GLU A 125 -1.24 8.32 -8.67
CA GLU A 125 -1.88 8.33 -7.36
C GLU A 125 -1.63 9.68 -6.70
N THR A 126 -2.69 10.43 -6.43
CA THR A 126 -2.61 11.78 -5.89
C THR A 126 -3.58 11.98 -4.72
N PRO A 127 -3.25 12.85 -3.77
CA PRO A 127 -4.24 13.32 -2.81
C PRO A 127 -5.36 14.07 -3.55
N PRO A 128 -6.63 14.01 -3.08
CA PRO A 128 -7.71 14.80 -3.62
C PRO A 128 -7.47 16.29 -3.51
N GLU A 129 -7.94 17.08 -4.49
CA GLU A 129 -7.75 18.53 -4.53
C GLU A 129 -8.25 19.25 -3.28
N ASP A 130 -9.37 18.79 -2.70
CA ASP A 130 -9.92 19.38 -1.48
C ASP A 130 -9.02 19.19 -0.25
N LEU A 131 -8.14 18.20 -0.25
CA LEU A 131 -7.11 18.04 0.78
C LEU A 131 -5.87 18.90 0.50
N VAL A 132 -5.62 19.25 -0.76
CA VAL A 132 -4.52 20.13 -1.15
C VAL A 132 -4.87 21.59 -0.88
N MET A 133 -6.15 21.95 -0.99
CA MET A 133 -6.65 23.32 -0.91
C MET A 133 -7.16 23.71 0.49
N SER A 134 -7.33 22.75 1.39
CA SER A 134 -7.79 22.99 2.77
C SER A 134 -6.64 23.29 3.71
#